data_bd659b39f6ba64be35ea6b0d7f714add
#
_entry.id   bd659b39f6ba64be35ea6b0d7f714add
#
_cell.length_a   1.000
_cell.length_b   1.000
_cell.length_c   1.000
_cell.angle_alpha   90.00
_cell.angle_beta   90.00
_cell.angle_gamma   90.00
#
_symmetry.space_group_name_H-M   'P 1'
#
loop_
_entity.id
_entity.type
_entity.pdbx_description
1 polymer ?
#
loop_
_entity_poly.entity_id
_entity_poly.type
_entity_poly.pdbx_seq_one_letter_code
_entity_poly.pdbx_strand_id
1 'polypeptide(L)'
;KAKARKHVHEIADDLIKLYSARQRAKGFAFSPDTPWQKELEDAFPYQETADQLTTIDEVKSDMEKPVPMDRLICGDVGFGKTEIALRAAFKAVQDGKQVAVLVPTTLLVQQHYETFSERFEGFPVNVAAMSRFQTTKEINEAIEGLETGTVDVVIGTHKLLNPKIKFKDLGLVIIDEEQRFGVEHKETLKALRTNVDVLSLSATPIPRTLEMAVTGIREMSTLATPPEDRLPVLTYVGAYEDAQVTAAVRRELLRGGQVFYVHNRVQDISSIADKIHTLVPEAHVGIAHGKMGEKQLDQIIRGFWHRDIDVLVCTTIIETGLDISN
;
A
#
# COMPACT_ATOMS: atom_id res chain seq x y z
N LYS A 1 -33.64 -1.43 2.72
CA LYS A 1 -33.43 -1.96 1.36
C LYS A 1 -33.52 -0.86 0.29
N ALA A 2 -34.55 0.03 0.27
CA ALA A 2 -34.70 1.10 -0.73
C ALA A 2 -33.56 2.13 -0.71
N LYS A 3 -33.10 2.56 0.49
CA LYS A 3 -31.99 3.52 0.66
C LYS A 3 -30.64 2.93 0.18
N ALA A 4 -30.40 1.65 0.42
CA ALA A 4 -29.22 0.96 -0.07
C ALA A 4 -29.22 0.82 -1.61
N ARG A 5 -30.38 0.47 -2.21
CA ARG A 5 -30.52 0.43 -3.68
C ARG A 5 -30.26 1.80 -4.32
N LYS A 6 -30.82 2.86 -3.75
CA LYS A 6 -30.60 4.24 -4.26
C LYS A 6 -29.13 4.60 -4.25
N HIS A 7 -28.44 4.32 -3.16
CA HIS A 7 -27.00 4.60 -3.02
C HIS A 7 -26.13 3.78 -4.00
N VAL A 8 -26.50 2.52 -4.26
CA VAL A 8 -25.81 1.69 -5.27
C VAL A 8 -26.00 2.26 -6.69
N HIS A 9 -27.22 2.75 -7.03
CA HIS A 9 -27.45 3.41 -8.33
C HIS A 9 -26.68 4.70 -8.47
N GLU A 10 -26.62 5.53 -7.44
CA GLU A 10 -25.83 6.78 -7.43
C GLU A 10 -24.33 6.50 -7.68
N ILE A 11 -23.79 5.48 -7.05
CA ILE A 11 -22.39 5.05 -7.25
C ILE A 11 -22.18 4.54 -8.69
N ALA A 12 -23.10 3.74 -9.21
CA ALA A 12 -23.02 3.23 -10.57
C ALA A 12 -23.08 4.35 -11.62
N ASP A 13 -23.96 5.33 -11.45
CA ASP A 13 -24.08 6.48 -12.32
C ASP A 13 -22.81 7.34 -12.32
N ASP A 14 -22.21 7.55 -11.15
CA ASP A 14 -20.95 8.28 -11.02
C ASP A 14 -19.78 7.56 -11.70
N LEU A 15 -19.72 6.24 -11.56
CA LEU A 15 -18.70 5.40 -12.21
C LEU A 15 -18.85 5.43 -13.74
N ILE A 16 -20.09 5.34 -14.26
CA ILE A 16 -20.36 5.40 -15.70
C ILE A 16 -19.97 6.77 -16.28
N LYS A 17 -20.27 7.86 -15.54
CA LYS A 17 -19.87 9.22 -15.96
C LYS A 17 -18.34 9.36 -16.00
N LEU A 18 -17.66 8.86 -15.00
CA LEU A 18 -16.20 8.88 -14.92
C LEU A 18 -15.58 8.06 -16.06
N TYR A 19 -16.08 6.85 -16.30
CA TYR A 19 -15.67 6.00 -17.41
C TYR A 19 -15.84 6.70 -18.77
N SER A 20 -17.02 7.29 -19.00
CA SER A 20 -17.32 8.01 -20.25
C SER A 20 -16.44 9.25 -20.45
N ALA A 21 -16.11 9.97 -19.36
CA ALA A 21 -15.21 11.12 -19.41
C ALA A 21 -13.78 10.67 -19.76
N ARG A 22 -13.31 9.59 -19.14
CA ARG A 22 -11.98 9.02 -19.36
C ARG A 22 -11.81 8.53 -20.81
N GLN A 23 -12.81 7.85 -21.38
CA GLN A 23 -12.76 7.35 -22.76
C GLN A 23 -12.66 8.49 -23.79
N ARG A 24 -13.06 9.70 -23.43
CA ARG A 24 -12.96 10.90 -24.28
C ARG A 24 -11.70 11.72 -24.02
N ALA A 25 -11.03 11.48 -22.89
CA ALA A 25 -9.80 12.17 -22.54
C ALA A 25 -8.63 11.63 -23.35
N LYS A 26 -7.68 12.51 -23.67
CA LYS A 26 -6.38 12.09 -24.20
C LYS A 26 -5.47 11.76 -23.04
N GLY A 27 -5.13 10.48 -22.89
CA GLY A 27 -4.07 10.02 -22.01
C GLY A 27 -2.69 10.14 -22.68
N PHE A 28 -1.67 9.89 -21.89
CA PHE A 28 -0.32 9.70 -22.39
C PHE A 28 -0.14 8.21 -22.70
N ALA A 29 0.21 7.89 -23.95
CA ALA A 29 0.57 6.52 -24.33
C ALA A 29 2.05 6.30 -24.02
N PHE A 30 2.35 5.49 -23.02
CA PHE A 30 3.72 5.15 -22.64
C PHE A 30 4.39 4.31 -23.73
N SER A 31 5.70 4.47 -23.86
CA SER A 31 6.51 3.72 -24.81
C SER A 31 6.58 2.23 -24.43
N PRO A 32 6.84 1.32 -25.38
CA PRO A 32 7.21 -0.07 -25.06
C PRO A 32 8.38 -0.16 -24.10
N ASP A 33 8.53 -1.30 -23.45
CA ASP A 33 9.56 -1.53 -22.45
C ASP A 33 10.97 -1.26 -22.96
N THR A 34 11.75 -0.57 -22.14
CA THR A 34 13.16 -0.32 -22.39
C THR A 34 14.02 -1.50 -21.94
N PRO A 35 15.31 -1.60 -22.37
CA PRO A 35 16.24 -2.58 -21.81
C PRO A 35 16.38 -2.49 -20.28
N TRP A 36 16.30 -1.29 -19.70
CA TRP A 36 16.33 -1.08 -18.25
C TRP A 36 15.10 -1.62 -17.54
N GLN A 37 13.92 -1.57 -18.19
CA GLN A 37 12.71 -2.21 -17.65
C GLN A 37 12.94 -3.71 -17.47
N LYS A 38 13.52 -4.35 -18.49
CA LYS A 38 13.82 -5.77 -18.42
C LYS A 38 14.87 -6.08 -17.35
N GLU A 39 15.92 -5.28 -17.23
CA GLU A 39 16.95 -5.43 -16.21
C GLU A 39 16.36 -5.34 -14.79
N LEU A 40 15.47 -4.36 -14.55
CA LEU A 40 14.74 -4.24 -13.29
C LEU A 40 13.88 -5.47 -12.99
N GLU A 41 13.19 -5.99 -13.99
CA GLU A 41 12.31 -7.15 -13.85
C GLU A 41 13.11 -8.44 -13.64
N ASP A 42 14.18 -8.64 -14.37
CA ASP A 42 15.10 -9.80 -14.23
C ASP A 42 15.82 -9.80 -12.86
N ALA A 43 15.98 -8.65 -12.22
CA ALA A 43 16.55 -8.52 -10.87
C ALA A 43 15.54 -8.84 -9.74
N PHE A 44 14.30 -9.18 -10.05
CA PHE A 44 13.33 -9.57 -9.04
C PHE A 44 13.72 -10.90 -8.40
N PRO A 45 13.89 -10.98 -7.07
CA PRO A 45 14.51 -12.14 -6.43
C PRO A 45 13.57 -13.35 -6.28
N TYR A 46 12.31 -13.23 -6.69
CA TYR A 46 11.30 -14.27 -6.56
C TYR A 46 10.81 -14.73 -7.93
N GLN A 47 10.17 -15.92 -7.96
CA GLN A 47 9.48 -16.41 -9.15
C GLN A 47 8.07 -15.79 -9.20
N GLU A 48 7.74 -15.14 -10.31
CA GLU A 48 6.39 -14.61 -10.52
C GLU A 48 5.37 -15.75 -10.71
N THR A 49 4.18 -15.56 -10.14
CA THR A 49 3.04 -16.44 -10.45
C THR A 49 2.45 -16.10 -11.82
N ALA A 50 1.68 -17.02 -12.40
CA ALA A 50 1.02 -16.81 -13.69
C ALA A 50 0.08 -15.58 -13.64
N ASP A 51 -0.62 -15.36 -12.52
CA ASP A 51 -1.51 -14.21 -12.33
C ASP A 51 -0.74 -12.90 -12.28
N GLN A 52 0.43 -12.89 -11.64
CA GLN A 52 1.30 -11.71 -11.58
C GLN A 52 1.77 -11.35 -12.99
N LEU A 53 2.28 -12.29 -13.76
CA LEU A 53 2.72 -12.06 -15.13
C LEU A 53 1.59 -11.53 -16.02
N THR A 54 0.42 -12.16 -15.96
CA THR A 54 -0.76 -11.71 -16.70
C THR A 54 -1.14 -10.28 -16.32
N THR A 55 -1.16 -9.97 -15.01
CA THR A 55 -1.51 -8.63 -14.53
C THR A 55 -0.47 -7.59 -14.93
N ILE A 56 0.81 -7.91 -14.92
CA ILE A 56 1.89 -7.03 -15.38
C ILE A 56 1.68 -6.68 -16.86
N ASP A 57 1.39 -7.68 -17.70
CA ASP A 57 1.14 -7.46 -19.14
C ASP A 57 -0.12 -6.62 -19.38
N GLU A 58 -1.19 -6.83 -18.61
CA GLU A 58 -2.40 -6.04 -18.67
C GLU A 58 -2.16 -4.57 -18.28
N VAL A 59 -1.42 -4.31 -17.19
CA VAL A 59 -1.07 -2.96 -16.75
C VAL A 59 -0.22 -2.25 -17.80
N LYS A 60 0.82 -2.89 -18.33
CA LYS A 60 1.67 -2.34 -19.38
C LYS A 60 0.88 -2.04 -20.64
N SER A 61 0.01 -2.96 -21.06
CA SER A 61 -0.86 -2.78 -22.22
C SER A 61 -1.82 -1.60 -22.04
N ASP A 62 -2.36 -1.39 -20.84
CA ASP A 62 -3.23 -0.24 -20.57
C ASP A 62 -2.44 1.08 -20.57
N MET A 63 -1.24 1.11 -20.01
CA MET A 63 -0.37 2.28 -20.03
C MET A 63 0.05 2.70 -21.45
N GLU A 64 0.17 1.76 -22.37
CA GLU A 64 0.54 2.01 -23.78
C GLU A 64 -0.61 2.51 -24.64
N LYS A 65 -1.84 2.56 -24.11
CA LYS A 65 -3.02 3.12 -24.80
C LYS A 65 -3.09 4.65 -24.67
N PRO A 66 -3.63 5.35 -25.68
CA PRO A 66 -3.81 6.81 -25.61
C PRO A 66 -5.04 7.24 -24.78
N VAL A 67 -5.46 6.42 -23.84
CA VAL A 67 -6.58 6.65 -22.92
C VAL A 67 -6.06 6.44 -21.50
N PRO A 68 -6.34 7.34 -20.55
CA PRO A 68 -5.86 7.19 -19.18
C PRO A 68 -6.30 5.85 -18.57
N MET A 69 -5.34 5.09 -18.04
CA MET A 69 -5.62 3.83 -17.33
C MET A 69 -6.39 4.09 -16.03
N ASP A 70 -7.32 3.23 -15.68
CA ASP A 70 -7.89 3.12 -14.33
C ASP A 70 -8.09 1.63 -14.01
N ARG A 71 -7.04 1.02 -13.50
CA ARG A 71 -7.05 -0.41 -13.18
C ARG A 71 -6.98 -0.64 -11.68
N LEU A 72 -7.77 -1.60 -11.20
CA LEU A 72 -7.75 -2.09 -9.84
C LEU A 72 -7.12 -3.47 -9.80
N ILE A 73 -6.07 -3.63 -9.00
CA ILE A 73 -5.46 -4.93 -8.70
C ILE A 73 -5.96 -5.41 -7.35
N CYS A 74 -6.64 -6.54 -7.33
CA CYS A 74 -7.11 -7.21 -6.12
C CYS A 74 -6.24 -8.44 -5.85
N GLY A 75 -5.84 -8.63 -4.61
CA GLY A 75 -5.08 -9.80 -4.18
C GLY A 75 -4.79 -9.73 -2.70
N ASP A 76 -4.66 -10.88 -2.05
CA ASP A 76 -4.38 -10.94 -0.62
C ASP A 76 -3.01 -10.28 -0.30
N VAL A 77 -2.76 -10.04 0.98
CA VAL A 77 -1.46 -9.54 1.47
C VAL A 77 -0.36 -10.52 1.09
N GLY A 78 0.77 -10.00 0.56
CA GLY A 78 1.89 -10.84 0.13
C GLY A 78 1.74 -11.49 -1.25
N PHE A 79 0.71 -11.14 -2.04
CA PHE A 79 0.53 -11.66 -3.42
C PHE A 79 1.29 -10.85 -4.49
N GLY A 80 2.17 -9.94 -4.10
CA GLY A 80 3.05 -9.23 -5.02
C GLY A 80 2.45 -7.99 -5.70
N LYS A 81 1.34 -7.44 -5.19
CA LYS A 81 0.72 -6.20 -5.74
C LYS A 81 1.72 -5.04 -5.83
N THR A 82 2.59 -4.90 -4.83
CA THR A 82 3.60 -3.83 -4.78
C THR A 82 4.63 -3.96 -5.90
N GLU A 83 5.06 -5.17 -6.25
CA GLU A 83 5.99 -5.38 -7.35
C GLU A 83 5.38 -4.96 -8.70
N ILE A 84 4.10 -5.27 -8.93
CA ILE A 84 3.39 -4.83 -10.15
C ILE A 84 3.34 -3.30 -10.23
N ALA A 85 3.02 -2.64 -9.11
CA ALA A 85 2.99 -1.19 -9.03
C ALA A 85 4.37 -0.56 -9.26
N LEU A 86 5.42 -1.19 -8.73
CA LEU A 86 6.81 -0.78 -8.89
C LEU A 86 7.25 -0.84 -10.37
N ARG A 87 6.92 -1.93 -11.08
CA ARG A 87 7.20 -2.07 -12.51
C ARG A 87 6.46 -1.03 -13.34
N ALA A 88 5.20 -0.74 -13.01
CA ALA A 88 4.43 0.33 -13.65
C ALA A 88 5.05 1.72 -13.39
N ALA A 89 5.49 1.99 -12.15
CA ALA A 89 6.18 3.24 -11.81
C ALA A 89 7.47 3.41 -12.60
N PHE A 90 8.28 2.36 -12.69
CA PHE A 90 9.52 2.40 -13.45
C PHE A 90 9.28 2.68 -14.94
N LYS A 91 8.28 2.03 -15.53
CA LYS A 91 7.87 2.27 -16.92
C LYS A 91 7.48 3.74 -17.15
N ALA A 92 6.73 4.33 -16.22
CA ALA A 92 6.35 5.75 -16.32
C ALA A 92 7.57 6.68 -16.23
N VAL A 93 8.51 6.41 -15.33
CA VAL A 93 9.74 7.20 -15.17
C VAL A 93 10.64 7.11 -16.41
N GLN A 94 10.70 5.96 -17.08
CA GLN A 94 11.48 5.81 -18.33
C GLN A 94 11.01 6.75 -19.45
N ASP A 95 9.77 7.18 -19.44
CA ASP A 95 9.23 8.18 -20.38
C ASP A 95 9.27 9.62 -19.81
N GLY A 96 10.01 9.83 -18.74
CA GLY A 96 10.18 11.15 -18.11
C GLY A 96 8.95 11.64 -17.34
N LYS A 97 7.98 10.75 -17.03
CA LYS A 97 6.82 11.09 -16.24
C LYS A 97 7.07 10.89 -14.75
N GLN A 98 6.44 11.73 -13.94
CA GLN A 98 6.47 11.59 -12.49
C GLN A 98 5.38 10.63 -12.00
N VAL A 99 5.65 9.98 -10.88
CA VAL A 99 4.76 9.00 -10.25
C VAL A 99 4.44 9.43 -8.82
N ALA A 100 3.15 9.43 -8.46
CA ALA A 100 2.70 9.61 -7.08
C ALA A 100 2.16 8.30 -6.52
N VAL A 101 2.73 7.84 -5.41
CA VAL A 101 2.28 6.65 -4.67
C VAL A 101 1.57 7.10 -3.40
N LEU A 102 0.26 6.88 -3.36
CA LEU A 102 -0.61 7.24 -2.24
C LEU A 102 -0.85 6.04 -1.35
N VAL A 103 -0.55 6.17 -0.09
CA VAL A 103 -0.76 5.13 0.93
C VAL A 103 -1.49 5.71 2.14
N PRO A 104 -2.27 4.88 2.89
CA PRO A 104 -3.11 5.40 3.96
C PRO A 104 -2.35 5.82 5.21
N THR A 105 -1.16 5.29 5.47
CA THR A 105 -0.45 5.51 6.73
C THR A 105 1.00 5.91 6.53
N THR A 106 1.54 6.58 7.54
CA THR A 106 2.94 7.03 7.55
C THR A 106 3.92 5.85 7.53
N LEU A 107 3.55 4.74 8.16
CA LEU A 107 4.38 3.55 8.20
C LEU A 107 4.45 2.88 6.80
N LEU A 108 3.32 2.80 6.10
CA LEU A 108 3.30 2.33 4.72
C LEU A 108 4.10 3.26 3.78
N VAL A 109 4.13 4.58 4.05
CA VAL A 109 5.02 5.48 3.29
C VAL A 109 6.47 5.04 3.44
N GLN A 110 6.91 4.77 4.68
CA GLN A 110 8.28 4.36 4.94
C GLN A 110 8.60 3.01 4.26
N GLN A 111 7.73 2.04 4.42
CA GLN A 111 7.87 0.71 3.82
C GLN A 111 7.97 0.77 2.29
N HIS A 112 7.05 1.47 1.63
CA HIS A 112 7.09 1.63 0.19
C HIS A 112 8.32 2.44 -0.26
N TYR A 113 8.72 3.47 0.50
CA TYR A 113 9.91 4.24 0.21
C TYR A 113 11.18 3.35 0.21
N GLU A 114 11.34 2.51 1.23
CA GLU A 114 12.45 1.57 1.33
C GLU A 114 12.43 0.57 0.16
N THR A 115 11.28 -0.05 -0.10
CA THR A 115 11.12 -1.03 -1.19
C THR A 115 11.41 -0.41 -2.57
N PHE A 116 10.87 0.78 -2.86
CA PHE A 116 11.09 1.43 -4.15
C PHE A 116 12.53 1.91 -4.30
N SER A 117 13.12 2.46 -3.23
CA SER A 117 14.51 2.92 -3.24
C SER A 117 15.49 1.78 -3.45
N GLU A 118 15.30 0.65 -2.77
CA GLU A 118 16.11 -0.55 -2.92
C GLU A 118 15.99 -1.14 -4.34
N ARG A 119 14.78 -1.26 -4.86
CA ARG A 119 14.53 -1.84 -6.18
C ARG A 119 15.01 -0.94 -7.33
N PHE A 120 15.06 0.38 -7.13
CA PHE A 120 15.56 1.33 -8.10
C PHE A 120 17.04 1.68 -7.93
N GLU A 121 17.71 1.03 -6.96
CA GLU A 121 19.14 1.21 -6.78
C GLU A 121 19.90 0.85 -8.05
N GLY A 122 20.83 1.72 -8.45
CA GLY A 122 21.60 1.57 -9.71
C GLY A 122 20.93 2.18 -10.95
N PHE A 123 19.66 2.59 -10.86
CA PHE A 123 18.99 3.33 -11.94
C PHE A 123 18.90 4.82 -11.60
N PRO A 124 18.88 5.72 -12.62
CA PRO A 124 18.76 7.16 -12.38
C PRO A 124 17.31 7.55 -12.04
N VAL A 125 16.78 7.05 -10.94
CA VAL A 125 15.43 7.32 -10.44
C VAL A 125 15.50 7.89 -9.04
N ASN A 126 14.97 9.09 -8.86
CA ASN A 126 14.94 9.77 -7.58
C ASN A 126 13.59 9.54 -6.87
N VAL A 127 13.64 8.84 -5.75
CA VAL A 127 12.47 8.55 -4.92
C VAL A 127 12.47 9.47 -3.71
N ALA A 128 11.32 10.08 -3.40
CA ALA A 128 11.13 10.90 -2.20
C ALA A 128 9.97 10.39 -1.37
N ALA A 129 10.07 10.51 -0.04
CA ALA A 129 8.99 10.23 0.90
C ALA A 129 8.41 11.53 1.45
N MET A 130 7.07 11.60 1.54
CA MET A 130 6.36 12.74 2.12
C MET A 130 5.39 12.28 3.20
N SER A 131 5.89 12.20 4.42
CA SER A 131 5.12 11.85 5.60
C SER A 131 5.56 12.71 6.79
N ARG A 132 4.93 12.51 7.96
CA ARG A 132 5.36 13.17 9.20
C ARG A 132 6.68 12.65 9.76
N PHE A 133 7.25 11.59 9.17
CA PHE A 133 8.56 11.10 9.55
C PHE A 133 9.69 11.91 8.94
N GLN A 134 9.42 12.61 7.86
CA GLN A 134 10.38 13.52 7.24
C GLN A 134 10.40 14.87 7.96
N THR A 135 11.57 15.49 7.99
CA THR A 135 11.76 16.85 8.49
C THR A 135 11.10 17.86 7.54
N THR A 136 10.81 19.06 8.05
CA THR A 136 10.26 20.15 7.21
C THR A 136 11.18 20.46 6.03
N LYS A 137 12.50 20.34 6.21
CA LYS A 137 13.48 20.54 5.14
C LYS A 137 13.34 19.51 4.04
N GLU A 138 13.31 18.22 4.38
CA GLU A 138 13.14 17.13 3.42
C GLU A 138 11.81 17.23 2.66
N ILE A 139 10.73 17.62 3.36
CA ILE A 139 9.43 17.83 2.71
C ILE A 139 9.49 18.97 1.69
N ASN A 140 10.13 20.09 2.04
CA ASN A 140 10.29 21.23 1.13
C ASN A 140 11.17 20.89 -0.07
N GLU A 141 12.25 20.16 0.13
CA GLU A 141 13.12 19.65 -0.94
C GLU A 141 12.36 18.70 -1.87
N ALA A 142 11.51 17.82 -1.32
CA ALA A 142 10.67 16.95 -2.13
C ALA A 142 9.64 17.74 -2.96
N ILE A 143 8.99 18.76 -2.37
CA ILE A 143 8.03 19.61 -3.08
C ILE A 143 8.72 20.39 -4.22
N GLU A 144 9.87 21.00 -3.96
CA GLU A 144 10.67 21.66 -4.98
C GLU A 144 11.11 20.69 -6.08
N GLY A 145 11.53 19.48 -5.69
CA GLY A 145 11.93 18.43 -6.62
C GLY A 145 10.77 17.94 -7.50
N LEU A 146 9.54 17.92 -7.00
CA LEU A 146 8.35 17.61 -7.81
C LEU A 146 8.05 18.73 -8.82
N GLU A 147 8.16 19.99 -8.42
CA GLU A 147 7.91 21.14 -9.29
C GLU A 147 8.98 21.30 -10.37
N THR A 148 10.23 21.05 -10.04
CA THR A 148 11.38 21.11 -10.99
C THR A 148 11.51 19.86 -11.85
N GLY A 149 10.97 18.73 -11.38
CA GLY A 149 11.08 17.42 -12.05
C GLY A 149 12.38 16.67 -11.70
N THR A 150 13.04 17.01 -10.59
CA THR A 150 14.20 16.26 -10.08
C THR A 150 13.82 15.09 -9.19
N VAL A 151 12.57 15.04 -8.71
CA VAL A 151 11.97 13.88 -8.05
C VAL A 151 11.09 13.17 -9.07
N ASP A 152 11.36 11.88 -9.30
CA ASP A 152 10.64 11.05 -10.26
C ASP A 152 9.47 10.32 -9.61
N VAL A 153 9.68 9.79 -8.41
CA VAL A 153 8.66 9.05 -7.66
C VAL A 153 8.49 9.67 -6.27
N VAL A 154 7.29 10.03 -5.90
CA VAL A 154 6.98 10.48 -4.54
C VAL A 154 6.02 9.52 -3.87
N ILE A 155 6.32 9.11 -2.64
CA ILE A 155 5.49 8.24 -1.83
C ILE A 155 4.98 9.03 -0.62
N GLY A 156 3.68 9.08 -0.43
CA GLY A 156 3.12 9.86 0.66
C GLY A 156 1.69 9.49 1.01
N THR A 157 1.19 10.11 2.07
CA THR A 157 -0.20 9.97 2.48
C THR A 157 -1.11 10.90 1.64
N HIS A 158 -2.39 10.97 2.00
CA HIS A 158 -3.35 11.92 1.41
C HIS A 158 -2.84 13.37 1.31
N LYS A 159 -1.79 13.73 2.05
CA LYS A 159 -1.15 15.04 1.95
C LYS A 159 -0.63 15.36 0.56
N LEU A 160 -0.30 14.33 -0.25
CA LEU A 160 0.09 14.50 -1.65
C LEU A 160 -1.04 15.06 -2.53
N LEU A 161 -2.30 14.93 -2.09
CA LEU A 161 -3.46 15.48 -2.79
C LEU A 161 -3.68 16.97 -2.51
N ASN A 162 -2.80 17.61 -1.73
CA ASN A 162 -2.90 19.05 -1.46
C ASN A 162 -2.64 19.82 -2.76
N PRO A 163 -3.54 20.76 -3.17
CA PRO A 163 -3.39 21.57 -4.38
C PRO A 163 -2.12 22.44 -4.44
N LYS A 164 -1.45 22.64 -3.29
CA LYS A 164 -0.16 23.34 -3.22
C LYS A 164 1.02 22.52 -3.74
N ILE A 165 0.86 21.19 -3.81
CA ILE A 165 1.89 20.31 -4.36
C ILE A 165 1.70 20.27 -5.86
N LYS A 166 2.69 20.78 -6.58
CA LYS A 166 2.67 20.82 -8.04
C LYS A 166 3.66 19.79 -8.59
N PHE A 167 3.21 19.07 -9.57
CA PHE A 167 4.04 18.16 -10.36
C PHE A 167 4.41 18.84 -11.67
N LYS A 168 5.64 18.67 -12.09
CA LYS A 168 6.06 19.14 -13.42
C LYS A 168 5.36 18.35 -14.53
N ASP A 169 5.31 17.03 -14.40
CA ASP A 169 4.69 16.15 -15.40
C ASP A 169 4.24 14.81 -14.80
N LEU A 170 3.13 14.84 -14.05
CA LEU A 170 2.56 13.65 -13.42
C LEU A 170 1.94 12.74 -14.48
N GLY A 171 2.41 11.49 -14.60
CA GLY A 171 1.92 10.50 -15.56
C GLY A 171 1.20 9.31 -14.93
N LEU A 172 1.52 8.95 -13.69
CA LEU A 172 0.93 7.80 -13.01
C LEU A 172 0.65 8.10 -11.54
N VAL A 173 -0.52 7.70 -11.08
CA VAL A 173 -0.90 7.70 -9.66
C VAL A 173 -1.15 6.26 -9.22
N ILE A 174 -0.43 5.80 -8.22
CA ILE A 174 -0.63 4.51 -7.57
C ILE A 174 -1.33 4.75 -6.25
N ILE A 175 -2.40 4.01 -5.97
CA ILE A 175 -3.19 4.16 -4.75
C ILE A 175 -3.24 2.81 -4.05
N ASP A 176 -2.60 2.71 -2.90
CA ASP A 176 -2.69 1.51 -2.07
C ASP A 176 -3.83 1.65 -1.05
N GLU A 177 -4.63 0.58 -0.89
CA GLU A 177 -5.78 0.53 0.02
C GLU A 177 -6.76 1.72 -0.15
N GLU A 178 -7.18 1.98 -1.39
CA GLU A 178 -8.04 3.10 -1.77
C GLU A 178 -9.27 3.29 -0.87
N GLN A 179 -9.86 2.21 -0.37
CA GLN A 179 -11.04 2.24 0.50
C GLN A 179 -10.82 2.98 1.83
N ARG A 180 -9.56 3.19 2.23
CA ARG A 180 -9.18 3.88 3.47
C ARG A 180 -9.09 5.39 3.34
N PHE A 181 -9.14 5.92 2.12
CA PHE A 181 -9.15 7.36 1.90
C PHE A 181 -10.54 7.95 2.15
N GLY A 182 -10.57 9.10 2.86
CA GLY A 182 -11.82 9.82 3.20
C GLY A 182 -12.56 10.35 1.97
N VAL A 183 -13.83 10.73 2.18
CA VAL A 183 -14.71 11.23 1.10
C VAL A 183 -14.14 12.46 0.41
N GLU A 184 -13.52 13.38 1.16
CA GLU A 184 -12.90 14.60 0.61
C GLU A 184 -11.78 14.31 -0.39
N HIS A 185 -11.01 13.25 -0.15
CA HIS A 185 -9.92 12.84 -1.03
C HIS A 185 -10.41 12.12 -2.29
N LYS A 186 -11.58 11.48 -2.24
CA LYS A 186 -12.18 10.78 -3.37
C LYS A 186 -12.53 11.70 -4.54
N GLU A 187 -12.92 12.93 -4.26
CA GLU A 187 -13.21 13.94 -5.29
C GLU A 187 -11.94 14.32 -6.07
N THR A 188 -10.84 14.58 -5.36
CA THR A 188 -9.54 14.89 -5.97
C THR A 188 -9.02 13.69 -6.78
N LEU A 189 -9.16 12.48 -6.26
CA LEU A 189 -8.79 11.24 -6.96
C LEU A 189 -9.65 11.01 -8.22
N LYS A 190 -10.94 11.34 -8.19
CA LYS A 190 -11.81 11.30 -9.38
C LYS A 190 -11.32 12.24 -10.49
N ALA A 191 -10.90 13.44 -10.12
CA ALA A 191 -10.36 14.41 -11.09
C ALA A 191 -9.05 13.91 -11.73
N LEU A 192 -8.15 13.35 -10.94
CA LEU A 192 -6.90 12.76 -11.42
C LEU A 192 -7.15 11.60 -12.40
N ARG A 193 -8.12 10.72 -12.12
CA ARG A 193 -8.49 9.58 -12.98
C ARG A 193 -8.94 9.95 -14.37
N THR A 194 -9.32 11.18 -14.60
CA THR A 194 -9.77 11.64 -15.92
C THR A 194 -8.60 11.94 -16.85
N ASN A 195 -7.43 12.33 -16.32
CA ASN A 195 -6.33 12.88 -17.10
C ASN A 195 -5.00 12.16 -16.93
N VAL A 196 -4.86 11.33 -15.89
CA VAL A 196 -3.62 10.64 -15.51
C VAL A 196 -3.93 9.16 -15.34
N ASP A 197 -2.98 8.30 -15.63
CA ASP A 197 -3.09 6.88 -15.36
C ASP A 197 -3.19 6.62 -13.86
N VAL A 198 -4.13 5.76 -13.47
CA VAL A 198 -4.36 5.39 -12.06
C VAL A 198 -4.33 3.88 -11.92
N LEU A 199 -3.47 3.41 -11.02
CA LEU A 199 -3.36 2.02 -10.60
C LEU A 199 -3.72 1.92 -9.14
N SER A 200 -4.82 1.24 -8.82
CA SER A 200 -5.24 1.03 -7.43
C SER A 200 -4.95 -0.40 -6.98
N LEU A 201 -4.50 -0.54 -5.75
CA LEU A 201 -4.21 -1.82 -5.11
C LEU A 201 -5.19 -2.05 -3.96
N SER A 202 -5.68 -3.27 -3.80
CA SER A 202 -6.54 -3.65 -2.68
C SER A 202 -6.20 -5.04 -2.17
N ALA A 203 -6.07 -5.18 -0.85
CA ALA A 203 -5.93 -6.48 -0.19
C ALA A 203 -7.28 -7.18 0.05
N THR A 204 -8.40 -6.47 -0.12
CA THR A 204 -9.71 -7.07 0.05
C THR A 204 -10.13 -7.82 -1.22
N PRO A 205 -10.38 -9.15 -1.14
CA PRO A 205 -10.93 -9.87 -2.26
C PRO A 205 -12.33 -9.33 -2.57
N ILE A 206 -12.55 -8.97 -3.83
CA ILE A 206 -13.88 -8.55 -4.29
C ILE A 206 -14.68 -9.82 -4.60
N PRO A 207 -15.90 -10.00 -4.05
CA PRO A 207 -16.73 -11.12 -4.42
C PRO A 207 -16.96 -11.17 -5.94
N ARG A 208 -16.86 -12.34 -6.54
CA ARG A 208 -16.98 -12.56 -7.99
C ARG A 208 -18.21 -11.91 -8.62
N THR A 209 -19.33 -11.86 -7.88
CA THR A 209 -20.56 -11.17 -8.29
C THR A 209 -20.41 -9.65 -8.38
N LEU A 210 -19.59 -9.04 -7.51
CA LEU A 210 -19.30 -7.61 -7.57
C LEU A 210 -18.27 -7.31 -8.65
N GLU A 211 -17.30 -8.21 -8.81
CA GLU A 211 -16.33 -8.18 -9.91
C GLU A 211 -17.02 -8.11 -11.27
N MET A 212 -17.95 -9.03 -11.52
CA MET A 212 -18.75 -9.03 -12.76
C MET A 212 -19.62 -7.78 -12.94
N ALA A 213 -20.09 -7.16 -11.85
CA ALA A 213 -20.90 -5.95 -11.90
C ALA A 213 -20.06 -4.69 -12.19
N VAL A 214 -18.78 -4.70 -11.86
CA VAL A 214 -17.84 -3.59 -12.07
C VAL A 214 -17.07 -3.76 -13.39
N THR A 215 -16.94 -4.99 -13.87
CA THR A 215 -16.31 -5.32 -15.17
C THR A 215 -16.95 -4.54 -16.30
N GLY A 216 -16.16 -3.80 -17.06
CA GLY A 216 -16.64 -2.90 -18.11
C GLY A 216 -16.87 -1.44 -17.69
N ILE A 217 -16.84 -1.16 -16.37
CA ILE A 217 -16.84 0.21 -15.83
C ILE A 217 -15.41 0.60 -15.37
N ARG A 218 -14.65 -0.37 -14.85
CA ARG A 218 -13.26 -0.22 -14.43
C ARG A 218 -12.50 -1.50 -14.79
N GLU A 219 -11.27 -1.34 -15.28
CA GLU A 219 -10.39 -2.48 -15.52
C GLU A 219 -9.97 -3.12 -14.19
N MET A 220 -9.98 -4.45 -14.14
CA MET A 220 -9.67 -5.17 -12.89
C MET A 220 -8.85 -6.42 -13.17
N SER A 221 -7.85 -6.63 -12.32
CA SER A 221 -7.02 -7.84 -12.30
C SER A 221 -7.04 -8.46 -10.91
N THR A 222 -7.10 -9.78 -10.85
CA THR A 222 -7.16 -10.52 -9.57
C THR A 222 -5.98 -11.45 -9.46
N LEU A 223 -5.20 -11.28 -8.38
CA LEU A 223 -4.14 -12.21 -7.99
C LEU A 223 -4.75 -13.25 -7.05
N ALA A 224 -4.92 -14.46 -7.54
CA ALA A 224 -5.56 -15.58 -6.82
C ALA A 224 -4.53 -16.62 -6.34
N THR A 225 -3.36 -16.65 -6.94
CA THR A 225 -2.31 -17.63 -6.65
C THR A 225 -1.27 -17.03 -5.69
N PRO A 226 -1.06 -17.61 -4.50
CA PRO A 226 -0.01 -17.16 -3.61
C PRO A 226 1.37 -17.49 -4.19
N PRO A 227 2.41 -16.67 -3.95
CA PRO A 227 3.79 -17.01 -4.26
C PRO A 227 4.21 -18.34 -3.60
N GLU A 228 5.12 -19.09 -4.24
CA GLU A 228 5.55 -20.42 -3.75
C GLU A 228 6.17 -20.37 -2.35
N ASP A 229 6.88 -19.30 -2.02
CA ASP A 229 7.55 -19.11 -0.73
C ASP A 229 6.61 -18.68 0.41
N ARG A 230 5.32 -18.43 0.11
CA ARG A 230 4.35 -18.04 1.13
C ARG A 230 3.90 -19.24 1.95
N LEU A 231 4.44 -19.35 3.15
CA LEU A 231 4.03 -20.38 4.10
C LEU A 231 2.64 -20.07 4.68
N PRO A 232 1.77 -21.10 4.83
CA PRO A 232 0.47 -20.91 5.46
C PRO A 232 0.63 -20.60 6.95
N VAL A 233 -0.24 -19.74 7.48
CA VAL A 233 -0.28 -19.43 8.91
C VAL A 233 -0.99 -20.57 9.64
N LEU A 234 -0.32 -21.14 10.65
CA LEU A 234 -0.95 -22.09 11.57
C LEU A 234 -1.90 -21.36 12.50
N THR A 235 -3.20 -21.59 12.32
CA THR A 235 -4.24 -20.95 13.11
C THR A 235 -4.72 -21.88 14.21
N TYR A 236 -4.67 -21.39 15.46
CA TYR A 236 -5.25 -22.06 16.60
C TYR A 236 -6.45 -21.25 17.14
N VAL A 237 -7.57 -21.93 17.40
CA VAL A 237 -8.77 -21.34 17.99
C VAL A 237 -9.14 -22.14 19.21
N GLY A 238 -9.16 -21.50 20.38
CA GLY A 238 -9.47 -22.19 21.65
C GLY A 238 -9.71 -21.21 22.79
N ALA A 239 -9.92 -21.73 23.98
CA ALA A 239 -9.96 -20.93 25.19
C ALA A 239 -8.59 -20.28 25.46
N TYR A 240 -8.62 -19.13 26.12
CA TYR A 240 -7.39 -18.45 26.52
C TYR A 240 -6.67 -19.24 27.61
N GLU A 241 -5.40 -19.57 27.38
CA GLU A 241 -4.51 -20.23 28.33
C GLU A 241 -3.15 -19.56 28.34
N ASP A 242 -2.67 -19.16 29.54
CA ASP A 242 -1.39 -18.50 29.71
C ASP A 242 -0.21 -19.34 29.19
N ALA A 243 -0.26 -20.65 29.38
CA ALA A 243 0.77 -21.57 28.90
C ALA A 243 0.90 -21.58 27.37
N GLN A 244 -0.22 -21.52 26.65
CA GLN A 244 -0.24 -21.48 25.19
C GLN A 244 0.30 -20.15 24.65
N VAL A 245 -0.11 -19.03 25.26
CA VAL A 245 0.40 -17.70 24.90
C VAL A 245 1.90 -17.64 25.13
N THR A 246 2.37 -18.08 26.30
CA THR A 246 3.81 -18.13 26.63
C THR A 246 4.58 -18.95 25.60
N ALA A 247 4.09 -20.14 25.25
CA ALA A 247 4.73 -21.02 24.27
C ALA A 247 4.78 -20.40 22.88
N ALA A 248 3.69 -19.73 22.44
CA ALA A 248 3.61 -19.06 21.16
C ALA A 248 4.60 -17.89 21.08
N VAL A 249 4.61 -17.01 22.09
CA VAL A 249 5.53 -15.87 22.15
C VAL A 249 6.98 -16.35 22.13
N ARG A 250 7.35 -17.29 23.01
CA ARG A 250 8.73 -17.82 23.05
C ARG A 250 9.17 -18.47 21.75
N ARG A 251 8.27 -19.18 21.06
CA ARG A 251 8.56 -19.76 19.75
C ARG A 251 8.96 -18.69 18.73
N GLU A 252 8.20 -17.57 18.71
CA GLU A 252 8.52 -16.47 17.81
C GLU A 252 9.85 -15.80 18.17
N LEU A 253 10.10 -15.53 19.46
CA LEU A 253 11.37 -14.95 19.91
C LEU A 253 12.57 -15.84 19.56
N LEU A 254 12.44 -17.17 19.73
CA LEU A 254 13.52 -18.13 19.42
C LEU A 254 13.92 -18.14 17.95
N ARG A 255 12.99 -17.84 17.03
CA ARG A 255 13.29 -17.73 15.61
C ARG A 255 13.65 -16.29 15.16
N GLY A 256 13.77 -15.36 16.11
CA GLY A 256 14.01 -13.94 15.82
C GLY A 256 12.78 -13.19 15.30
N GLY A 257 11.59 -13.77 15.45
CA GLY A 257 10.33 -13.14 15.07
C GLY A 257 9.78 -12.19 16.12
N GLN A 258 8.69 -11.51 15.79
CA GLN A 258 7.96 -10.58 16.65
C GLN A 258 6.49 -10.98 16.78
N VAL A 259 5.80 -10.45 17.78
CA VAL A 259 4.43 -10.84 18.10
C VAL A 259 3.52 -9.61 18.18
N PHE A 260 2.41 -9.64 17.46
CA PHE A 260 1.27 -8.77 17.73
C PHE A 260 0.32 -9.45 18.72
N TYR A 261 0.12 -8.82 19.86
CA TYR A 261 -0.91 -9.22 20.82
C TYR A 261 -2.08 -8.24 20.77
N VAL A 262 -3.15 -8.62 20.07
CA VAL A 262 -4.30 -7.74 19.85
C VAL A 262 -5.28 -7.81 21.01
N HIS A 263 -5.51 -6.67 21.69
CA HIS A 263 -6.47 -6.52 22.78
C HIS A 263 -7.29 -5.22 22.62
N ASN A 264 -8.57 -5.35 22.31
CA ASN A 264 -9.41 -4.21 21.87
C ASN A 264 -9.92 -3.29 23.00
N ARG A 265 -9.53 -3.51 24.25
CA ARG A 265 -9.91 -2.65 25.37
C ARG A 265 -8.74 -1.79 25.82
N VAL A 266 -8.83 -0.49 25.56
CA VAL A 266 -7.78 0.46 25.97
C VAL A 266 -7.65 0.58 27.48
N GLN A 267 -8.73 0.35 28.23
CA GLN A 267 -8.78 0.55 29.69
C GLN A 267 -7.87 -0.41 30.47
N ASP A 268 -7.73 -1.62 29.99
CA ASP A 268 -6.95 -2.69 30.64
C ASP A 268 -5.73 -3.15 29.83
N ILE A 269 -5.41 -2.46 28.73
CA ILE A 269 -4.30 -2.84 27.84
C ILE A 269 -2.93 -2.84 28.57
N SER A 270 -2.72 -1.90 29.49
CA SER A 270 -1.50 -1.85 30.31
C SER A 270 -1.38 -3.07 31.21
N SER A 271 -2.47 -3.50 31.85
CA SER A 271 -2.51 -4.72 32.68
C SER A 271 -2.22 -5.98 31.86
N ILE A 272 -2.69 -6.01 30.60
CA ILE A 272 -2.36 -7.11 29.68
C ILE A 272 -0.87 -7.10 29.32
N ALA A 273 -0.30 -5.93 29.07
CA ALA A 273 1.13 -5.83 28.78
C ALA A 273 2.00 -6.27 29.98
N ASP A 274 1.63 -5.87 31.20
CA ASP A 274 2.29 -6.32 32.44
C ASP A 274 2.17 -7.84 32.62
N LYS A 275 1.00 -8.41 32.27
CA LYS A 275 0.80 -9.85 32.29
C LYS A 275 1.71 -10.56 31.29
N ILE A 276 1.82 -10.09 30.07
CA ILE A 276 2.71 -10.66 29.04
C ILE A 276 4.17 -10.57 29.50
N HIS A 277 4.59 -9.42 30.05
CA HIS A 277 5.93 -9.27 30.60
C HIS A 277 6.19 -10.24 31.78
N THR A 278 5.19 -10.53 32.61
CA THR A 278 5.30 -11.53 33.68
C THR A 278 5.44 -12.95 33.14
N LEU A 279 4.69 -13.28 32.07
CA LEU A 279 4.73 -14.61 31.42
C LEU A 279 6.01 -14.85 30.62
N VAL A 280 6.57 -13.79 30.04
CA VAL A 280 7.77 -13.83 29.18
C VAL A 280 8.68 -12.65 29.57
N PRO A 281 9.40 -12.72 30.69
CA PRO A 281 10.20 -11.60 31.21
C PRO A 281 11.34 -11.18 30.29
N GLU A 282 11.79 -12.09 29.41
CA GLU A 282 12.81 -11.85 28.41
C GLU A 282 12.35 -10.98 27.24
N ALA A 283 11.03 -10.79 27.04
CA ALA A 283 10.49 -10.02 25.92
C ALA A 283 10.42 -8.52 26.23
N HIS A 284 10.81 -7.69 25.27
CA HIS A 284 10.53 -6.26 25.28
C HIS A 284 9.10 -6.01 24.81
N VAL A 285 8.24 -5.58 25.73
CA VAL A 285 6.81 -5.37 25.46
C VAL A 285 6.51 -3.90 25.24
N GLY A 286 5.91 -3.57 24.10
CA GLY A 286 5.38 -2.24 23.79
C GLY A 286 3.85 -2.21 23.80
N ILE A 287 3.27 -1.02 23.99
CA ILE A 287 1.82 -0.81 23.98
C ILE A 287 1.47 0.21 22.90
N ALA A 288 0.47 -0.10 22.05
CA ALA A 288 -0.01 0.80 21.02
C ALA A 288 -1.54 0.84 20.95
N HIS A 289 -2.15 2.02 21.07
CA HIS A 289 -3.60 2.18 20.94
C HIS A 289 -3.99 3.60 20.46
N GLY A 290 -5.17 3.74 19.88
CA GLY A 290 -5.64 4.98 19.24
C GLY A 290 -5.89 6.18 20.14
N LYS A 291 -5.82 6.05 21.50
CA LYS A 291 -5.89 7.16 22.44
C LYS A 291 -4.51 7.74 22.80
N MET A 292 -3.43 7.14 22.32
CA MET A 292 -2.08 7.67 22.51
C MET A 292 -1.85 8.89 21.64
N GLY A 293 -0.96 9.77 22.12
CA GLY A 293 -0.50 10.89 21.29
C GLY A 293 0.26 10.37 20.06
N GLU A 294 0.06 11.02 18.92
CA GLU A 294 0.63 10.58 17.64
C GLU A 294 2.15 10.34 17.69
N LYS A 295 2.90 11.25 18.35
CA LYS A 295 4.37 11.10 18.48
C LYS A 295 4.78 9.85 19.27
N GLN A 296 4.05 9.54 20.33
CA GLN A 296 4.32 8.37 21.15
C GLN A 296 3.99 7.08 20.39
N LEU A 297 2.86 7.07 19.67
CA LEU A 297 2.47 5.95 18.83
C LEU A 297 3.53 5.69 17.75
N ASP A 298 4.00 6.73 17.09
CA ASP A 298 5.04 6.62 16.06
C ASP A 298 6.37 6.07 16.60
N GLN A 299 6.78 6.50 17.80
CA GLN A 299 8.00 5.98 18.44
C GLN A 299 7.89 4.48 18.72
N ILE A 300 6.76 4.04 19.26
CA ILE A 300 6.52 2.63 19.57
C ILE A 300 6.48 1.79 18.30
N ILE A 301 5.80 2.25 17.27
CA ILE A 301 5.71 1.53 15.99
C ILE A 301 7.09 1.46 15.32
N ARG A 302 7.88 2.54 15.36
CA ARG A 302 9.28 2.50 14.90
C ARG A 302 10.13 1.52 15.69
N GLY A 303 10.03 1.54 17.04
CA GLY A 303 10.74 0.57 17.88
C GLY A 303 10.36 -0.87 17.57
N PHE A 304 9.10 -1.12 17.28
CA PHE A 304 8.67 -2.45 16.83
C PHE A 304 9.23 -2.78 15.43
N TRP A 305 9.21 -1.86 14.48
CA TRP A 305 9.79 -2.04 13.16
C TRP A 305 11.30 -2.33 13.21
N HIS A 306 12.04 -1.61 14.06
CA HIS A 306 13.48 -1.79 14.21
C HIS A 306 13.87 -2.92 15.16
N ARG A 307 12.91 -3.73 15.62
CA ARG A 307 13.11 -4.86 16.55
C ARG A 307 13.57 -4.48 17.97
N ASP A 308 13.36 -3.24 18.39
CA ASP A 308 13.56 -2.82 19.78
C ASP A 308 12.43 -3.32 20.70
N ILE A 309 11.30 -3.71 20.12
CA ILE A 309 10.11 -4.27 20.78
C ILE A 309 9.82 -5.64 20.17
N ASP A 310 9.73 -6.66 21.01
CA ASP A 310 9.47 -8.04 20.62
C ASP A 310 7.99 -8.37 20.56
N VAL A 311 7.22 -7.84 21.51
CA VAL A 311 5.76 -8.04 21.60
C VAL A 311 5.06 -6.69 21.63
N LEU A 312 4.21 -6.44 20.65
CA LEU A 312 3.39 -5.24 20.60
C LEU A 312 1.96 -5.56 21.04
N VAL A 313 1.60 -5.14 22.25
CA VAL A 313 0.22 -5.22 22.77
C VAL A 313 -0.55 -4.03 22.20
N CYS A 314 -1.54 -4.28 21.35
CA CYS A 314 -2.20 -3.22 20.62
C CYS A 314 -3.70 -3.45 20.48
N THR A 315 -4.43 -2.37 20.18
CA THR A 315 -5.79 -2.48 19.65
C THR A 315 -5.74 -2.71 18.14
N THR A 316 -6.89 -2.87 17.48
CA THR A 316 -7.00 -3.02 16.01
C THR A 316 -6.60 -1.76 15.22
N ILE A 317 -5.69 -0.94 15.75
CA ILE A 317 -5.07 0.18 15.04
C ILE A 317 -3.95 -0.28 14.10
N ILE A 318 -3.42 -1.48 14.31
CA ILE A 318 -2.45 -2.09 13.39
C ILE A 318 -3.20 -2.45 12.13
N GLU A 319 -2.85 -1.78 11.09
CA GLU A 319 -3.57 -1.81 9.82
C GLU A 319 -3.07 -2.96 8.93
N THR A 320 -3.96 -3.45 8.08
CA THR A 320 -3.62 -4.40 7.02
C THR A 320 -2.59 -3.79 6.06
N GLY A 321 -1.71 -4.61 5.53
CA GLY A 321 -0.71 -4.20 4.53
C GLY A 321 0.68 -3.91 5.09
N LEU A 322 0.87 -3.98 6.41
CA LEU A 322 2.22 -3.95 6.99
C LEU A 322 2.92 -5.27 6.72
N ASP A 323 4.04 -5.20 6.04
CA ASP A 323 4.96 -6.32 5.91
C ASP A 323 6.06 -6.18 6.96
N ILE A 324 6.09 -7.10 7.90
CA ILE A 324 7.12 -7.22 8.92
C ILE A 324 7.83 -8.54 8.65
N SER A 325 8.86 -8.46 7.83
CA SER A 325 9.66 -9.60 7.37
C SER A 325 10.58 -10.10 8.48
N ASN A 326 10.08 -10.98 9.37
CA ASN A 326 10.85 -11.55 10.46
C ASN A 326 10.87 -13.06 10.42
#